data_e60d16d11a618a6a399a52d2e42ef188
#
_entry.id   e60d16d11a618a6a399a52d2e42ef188
#
_cell.length_a   1.000
_cell.length_b   1.000
_cell.length_c   1.000
_cell.angle_alpha   90.00
_cell.angle_beta   90.00
_cell.angle_gamma   90.00
#
_symmetry.space_group_name_H-M   'P 1'
#
loop_
_entity.id
_entity.type
_entity.pdbx_description
1 polymer ?
#
loop_
_entity_poly.entity_id
_entity_poly.type
_entity_poly.pdbx_seq_one_letter_code
_entity_poly.pdbx_strand_id
1 'polypeptide(L)'
;YTSFMQIGFVKDATKKRAIILSTKKYHEAANYSIDKEKLAISSSFFDFIIFIIWLSFGLKFLDNQINIDNPILKAVLFINLFIIINWFLSLPFSLYQTFKLDKKYGFSNMTPALYIKDTIKSAFLTIVFGSLVIAGISYIILNFPSWWIFGFIFIFAVIVLINMLYPLIRDKMFDKFEKLKDVELEEKINSLLKEVGFKSSGVFSVDASKRDSRLNAYFGGLGSTKRVVLFDTLIEKLTHNELLAVLGHELGHFKNG
;
A
#
# COMPACT_ATOMS: atom_id res chain seq x y z
N TYR A 1 8.98 2.13 -20.14
CA TYR A 1 9.23 0.97 -21.02
C TYR A 1 8.34 -0.21 -20.63
N THR A 2 8.36 -0.65 -19.37
CA THR A 2 7.57 -1.81 -18.87
C THR A 2 6.07 -1.67 -19.15
N SER A 3 5.47 -0.52 -18.90
CA SER A 3 4.04 -0.27 -19.17
C SER A 3 3.67 -0.40 -20.67
N PHE A 4 4.55 0.02 -21.59
CA PHE A 4 4.31 -0.19 -23.02
C PHE A 4 4.34 -1.68 -23.40
N MET A 5 5.30 -2.43 -22.84
CA MET A 5 5.38 -3.88 -23.04
C MET A 5 4.14 -4.58 -22.46
N GLN A 6 3.70 -4.18 -21.29
CA GLN A 6 2.51 -4.73 -20.63
C GLN A 6 1.24 -4.47 -21.48
N ILE A 7 1.07 -3.27 -22.00
CA ILE A 7 -0.06 -2.96 -22.90
C ILE A 7 -0.01 -3.87 -24.15
N GLY A 8 1.16 -4.05 -24.77
CA GLY A 8 1.34 -4.94 -25.90
C GLY A 8 0.97 -6.38 -25.57
N PHE A 9 1.52 -6.90 -24.47
CA PHE A 9 1.24 -8.26 -23.99
C PHE A 9 -0.26 -8.49 -23.73
N VAL A 10 -0.92 -7.55 -23.03
CA VAL A 10 -2.36 -7.67 -22.73
C VAL A 10 -3.20 -7.63 -23.99
N LYS A 11 -2.88 -6.75 -24.97
CA LYS A 11 -3.56 -6.71 -26.26
C LYS A 11 -3.41 -8.01 -27.05
N ASP A 12 -2.23 -8.61 -27.04
CA ASP A 12 -2.00 -9.89 -27.71
C ASP A 12 -2.69 -11.05 -26.97
N ALA A 13 -2.72 -11.01 -25.65
CA ALA A 13 -3.47 -11.97 -24.84
C ALA A 13 -4.97 -11.95 -25.16
N THR A 14 -5.57 -10.77 -25.38
CA THR A 14 -7.01 -10.66 -25.71
C THR A 14 -7.41 -11.26 -27.07
N LYS A 15 -6.45 -11.52 -27.94
CA LYS A 15 -6.69 -12.25 -29.20
C LYS A 15 -6.87 -13.76 -28.99
N LYS A 16 -6.44 -14.26 -27.82
CA LYS A 16 -6.56 -15.69 -27.47
C LYS A 16 -7.91 -15.95 -26.79
N ARG A 17 -8.35 -17.21 -26.86
CA ARG A 17 -9.60 -17.64 -26.19
C ARG A 17 -9.45 -17.54 -24.67
N ALA A 18 -10.44 -16.94 -24.00
CA ALA A 18 -10.56 -16.97 -22.56
C ALA A 18 -10.76 -18.43 -22.08
N ILE A 19 -10.00 -18.86 -21.06
CA ILE A 19 -10.02 -20.25 -20.55
C ILE A 19 -10.85 -20.32 -19.26
N ILE A 20 -10.62 -19.40 -18.33
CA ILE A 20 -11.19 -19.43 -16.96
C ILE A 20 -12.38 -18.44 -16.85
N LEU A 21 -12.21 -17.25 -17.38
CA LEU A 21 -13.22 -16.19 -17.32
C LEU A 21 -14.17 -16.25 -18.51
N SER A 22 -15.41 -15.74 -18.34
CA SER A 22 -16.25 -15.45 -19.50
C SER A 22 -15.56 -14.42 -20.40
N THR A 23 -15.79 -14.50 -21.71
CA THR A 23 -15.17 -13.60 -22.70
C THR A 23 -15.35 -12.13 -22.33
N LYS A 24 -16.55 -11.74 -21.84
CA LYS A 24 -16.83 -10.39 -21.39
C LYS A 24 -15.92 -9.96 -20.23
N LYS A 25 -15.85 -10.76 -19.16
CA LYS A 25 -15.02 -10.48 -17.99
C LYS A 25 -13.53 -10.46 -18.33
N TYR A 26 -13.09 -11.31 -19.26
CA TYR A 26 -11.72 -11.33 -19.74
C TYR A 26 -11.33 -10.02 -20.43
N HIS A 27 -12.19 -9.52 -21.33
CA HIS A 27 -11.96 -8.23 -21.98
C HIS A 27 -12.08 -7.04 -21.01
N GLU A 28 -12.99 -7.08 -20.03
CA GLU A 28 -13.08 -6.05 -18.98
C GLU A 28 -11.77 -5.98 -18.16
N ALA A 29 -11.23 -7.13 -17.75
CA ALA A 29 -9.97 -7.19 -17.02
C ALA A 29 -8.78 -6.67 -17.86
N ALA A 30 -8.74 -7.04 -19.14
CA ALA A 30 -7.72 -6.55 -20.06
C ALA A 30 -7.81 -5.02 -20.27
N ASN A 31 -9.02 -4.49 -20.48
CA ASN A 31 -9.25 -3.06 -20.63
C ASN A 31 -8.85 -2.28 -19.37
N TYR A 32 -9.19 -2.80 -18.19
CA TYR A 32 -8.73 -2.21 -16.93
C TYR A 32 -7.20 -2.16 -16.85
N SER A 33 -6.52 -3.27 -17.15
CA SER A 33 -5.07 -3.32 -17.17
C SER A 33 -4.47 -2.29 -18.13
N ILE A 34 -4.98 -2.20 -19.36
CA ILE A 34 -4.53 -1.24 -20.37
C ILE A 34 -4.77 0.21 -19.91
N ASP A 35 -5.96 0.52 -19.36
CA ASP A 35 -6.27 1.88 -18.91
C ASP A 35 -5.40 2.28 -17.71
N LYS A 36 -5.10 1.34 -16.80
CA LYS A 36 -4.19 1.53 -15.68
C LYS A 36 -2.76 1.82 -16.14
N GLU A 37 -2.26 1.06 -17.12
CA GLU A 37 -0.92 1.29 -17.69
C GLU A 37 -0.82 2.63 -18.44
N LYS A 38 -1.88 3.05 -19.14
CA LYS A 38 -1.90 4.39 -19.76
C LYS A 38 -1.82 5.51 -18.72
N LEU A 39 -2.56 5.37 -17.61
CA LEU A 39 -2.47 6.32 -16.51
C LEU A 39 -1.07 6.33 -15.91
N ALA A 40 -0.46 5.16 -15.70
CA ALA A 40 0.90 5.03 -15.18
C ALA A 40 1.93 5.70 -16.12
N ILE A 41 1.79 5.55 -17.44
CA ILE A 41 2.66 6.25 -18.42
C ILE A 41 2.53 7.77 -18.29
N SER A 42 1.27 8.27 -18.19
CA SER A 42 1.01 9.71 -18.08
C SER A 42 1.55 10.27 -16.76
N SER A 43 1.35 9.56 -15.65
CA SER A 43 1.91 9.93 -14.34
C SER A 43 3.44 9.92 -14.38
N SER A 44 4.06 8.86 -14.89
CA SER A 44 5.53 8.77 -14.96
C SER A 44 6.17 9.86 -15.83
N PHE A 45 5.49 10.24 -16.92
CA PHE A 45 5.96 11.36 -17.75
C PHE A 45 5.87 12.70 -16.99
N PHE A 46 4.77 12.92 -16.28
CA PHE A 46 4.60 14.09 -15.42
C PHE A 46 5.65 14.10 -14.30
N ASP A 47 5.85 12.98 -13.62
CA ASP A 47 6.84 12.84 -12.54
C ASP A 47 8.26 13.12 -13.04
N PHE A 48 8.57 12.72 -14.27
CA PHE A 48 9.86 13.03 -14.91
C PHE A 48 10.02 14.54 -15.13
N ILE A 49 8.99 15.24 -15.58
CA ILE A 49 9.04 16.70 -15.73
C ILE A 49 9.26 17.37 -14.35
N ILE A 50 8.51 16.97 -13.34
CA ILE A 50 8.65 17.46 -11.97
C ILE A 50 10.05 17.20 -11.42
N PHE A 51 10.62 16.03 -11.69
CA PHE A 51 11.99 15.70 -11.30
C PHE A 51 13.01 16.66 -11.94
N ILE A 52 12.88 16.98 -13.23
CA ILE A 52 13.75 17.96 -13.89
C ILE A 52 13.59 19.35 -13.27
N ILE A 53 12.36 19.77 -12.96
CA ILE A 53 12.08 21.05 -12.30
C ILE A 53 12.77 21.12 -10.93
N TRP A 54 12.65 20.05 -10.13
CA TRP A 54 13.31 19.97 -8.83
C TRP A 54 14.84 20.09 -8.95
N LEU A 55 15.45 19.36 -9.87
CA LEU A 55 16.90 19.39 -10.08
C LEU A 55 17.39 20.74 -10.63
N SER A 56 16.62 21.37 -11.53
CA SER A 56 17.05 22.60 -12.19
C SER A 56 17.05 23.81 -11.23
N PHE A 57 15.99 23.98 -10.46
CA PHE A 57 15.84 25.14 -9.57
C PHE A 57 15.00 24.87 -8.31
N GLY A 58 14.11 23.88 -8.33
CA GLY A 58 13.10 23.69 -7.28
C GLY A 58 13.71 23.43 -5.90
N LEU A 59 14.73 22.57 -5.80
CA LEU A 59 15.41 22.29 -4.53
C LEU A 59 16.06 23.54 -3.95
N LYS A 60 16.78 24.28 -4.79
CA LYS A 60 17.43 25.53 -4.36
C LYS A 60 16.41 26.61 -3.97
N PHE A 61 15.32 26.72 -4.74
CA PHE A 61 14.24 27.64 -4.41
C PHE A 61 13.63 27.32 -3.06
N LEU A 62 13.30 26.04 -2.81
CA LEU A 62 12.72 25.59 -1.55
C LEU A 62 13.68 25.84 -0.38
N ASP A 63 14.96 25.52 -0.53
CA ASP A 63 15.98 25.76 0.51
C ASP A 63 16.09 27.22 0.89
N ASN A 64 16.04 28.12 -0.10
CA ASN A 64 16.10 29.58 0.11
C ASN A 64 14.87 30.16 0.84
N GLN A 65 13.73 29.46 0.84
CA GLN A 65 12.54 29.91 1.58
C GLN A 65 12.60 29.52 3.07
N ILE A 66 13.54 28.66 3.48
CA ILE A 66 13.61 28.13 4.84
C ILE A 66 14.75 28.81 5.59
N ASN A 67 14.44 29.88 6.29
CA ASN A 67 15.39 30.64 7.12
C ASN A 67 15.36 30.13 8.56
N ILE A 68 15.96 28.96 8.80
CA ILE A 68 16.08 28.32 10.11
C ILE A 68 17.56 28.00 10.34
N ASP A 69 18.11 28.49 11.45
CA ASP A 69 19.53 28.29 11.79
C ASP A 69 19.82 26.84 12.24
N ASN A 70 18.87 26.19 12.91
CA ASN A 70 19.03 24.81 13.35
C ASN A 70 18.99 23.85 12.15
N PRO A 71 20.09 23.15 11.84
CA PRO A 71 20.18 22.33 10.63
C PRO A 71 19.22 21.11 10.65
N ILE A 72 18.91 20.57 11.84
CA ILE A 72 17.96 19.45 11.97
C ILE A 72 16.55 19.92 11.66
N LEU A 73 16.13 21.05 12.25
CA LEU A 73 14.80 21.62 11.99
C LEU A 73 14.66 22.05 10.53
N LYS A 74 15.72 22.62 9.94
CA LYS A 74 15.76 22.97 8.51
C LYS A 74 15.54 21.73 7.64
N ALA A 75 16.25 20.63 7.92
CA ALA A 75 16.10 19.38 7.19
C ALA A 75 14.70 18.78 7.33
N VAL A 76 14.14 18.78 8.54
CA VAL A 76 12.76 18.30 8.79
C VAL A 76 11.76 19.09 8.00
N LEU A 77 11.85 20.43 8.05
CA LEU A 77 10.89 21.29 7.33
C LEU A 77 11.06 21.15 5.81
N PHE A 78 12.29 21.17 5.32
CA PHE A 78 12.61 21.01 3.89
C PHE A 78 12.01 19.71 3.31
N ILE A 79 12.28 18.58 3.95
CA ILE A 79 11.82 17.27 3.44
C ILE A 79 10.30 17.15 3.57
N ASN A 80 9.68 17.63 4.66
CA ASN A 80 8.23 17.61 4.78
C ASN A 80 7.56 18.49 3.71
N LEU A 81 8.06 19.69 3.46
CA LEU A 81 7.52 20.57 2.39
C LEU A 81 7.71 19.91 1.02
N PHE A 82 8.87 19.32 0.75
CA PHE A 82 9.12 18.57 -0.48
C PHE A 82 8.10 17.44 -0.66
N ILE A 83 7.83 16.63 0.37
CA ILE A 83 6.84 15.56 0.34
C ILE A 83 5.44 16.12 0.09
N ILE A 84 5.04 17.17 0.80
CA ILE A 84 3.71 17.79 0.67
C ILE A 84 3.51 18.35 -0.74
N ILE A 85 4.48 19.05 -1.29
CA ILE A 85 4.40 19.61 -2.66
C ILE A 85 4.25 18.47 -3.68
N ASN A 86 5.08 17.43 -3.62
CA ASN A 86 4.98 16.30 -4.54
C ASN A 86 3.66 15.56 -4.38
N TRP A 87 3.14 15.41 -3.16
CA TRP A 87 1.82 14.84 -2.94
C TRP A 87 0.72 15.67 -3.62
N PHE A 88 0.74 17.00 -3.49
CA PHE A 88 -0.22 17.86 -4.19
C PHE A 88 -0.12 17.73 -5.71
N LEU A 89 1.10 17.64 -6.24
CA LEU A 89 1.33 17.47 -7.68
C LEU A 89 0.84 16.13 -8.22
N SER A 90 0.92 15.06 -7.42
CA SER A 90 0.43 13.72 -7.79
C SER A 90 -1.07 13.52 -7.56
N LEU A 91 -1.73 14.42 -6.79
CA LEU A 91 -3.13 14.30 -6.39
C LEU A 91 -4.10 14.13 -7.57
N PRO A 92 -3.99 14.84 -8.71
CA PRO A 92 -4.88 14.66 -9.85
C PRO A 92 -4.90 13.22 -10.39
N PHE A 93 -3.74 12.55 -10.45
CA PHE A 93 -3.62 11.16 -10.90
C PHE A 93 -4.27 10.20 -9.91
N SER A 94 -4.05 10.41 -8.61
CA SER A 94 -4.66 9.61 -7.55
C SER A 94 -6.19 9.73 -7.53
N LEU A 95 -6.71 10.95 -7.67
CA LEU A 95 -8.15 11.20 -7.77
C LEU A 95 -8.75 10.56 -9.01
N TYR A 96 -8.09 10.69 -10.16
CA TYR A 96 -8.53 10.06 -11.40
C TYR A 96 -8.56 8.54 -11.27
N GLN A 97 -7.50 7.93 -10.72
CA GLN A 97 -7.47 6.49 -10.48
C GLN A 97 -8.62 6.05 -9.59
N THR A 98 -8.80 6.67 -8.43
CA THR A 98 -9.78 6.25 -7.42
C THR A 98 -11.22 6.48 -7.86
N PHE A 99 -11.54 7.68 -8.38
CA PHE A 99 -12.92 8.12 -8.62
C PHE A 99 -13.39 7.97 -10.07
N LYS A 100 -12.47 7.76 -11.01
CA LYS A 100 -12.81 7.52 -12.42
C LYS A 100 -12.44 6.12 -12.86
N LEU A 101 -11.16 5.75 -12.81
CA LEU A 101 -10.69 4.49 -13.35
C LEU A 101 -11.20 3.29 -12.53
N ASP A 102 -10.86 3.20 -11.24
CA ASP A 102 -11.25 2.07 -10.41
C ASP A 102 -12.78 2.01 -10.22
N LYS A 103 -13.44 3.17 -10.16
CA LYS A 103 -14.90 3.22 -10.09
C LYS A 103 -15.57 2.73 -11.37
N LYS A 104 -15.04 3.06 -12.56
CA LYS A 104 -15.53 2.57 -13.86
C LYS A 104 -15.56 1.04 -13.95
N TYR A 105 -14.56 0.39 -13.35
CA TYR A 105 -14.44 -1.08 -13.34
C TYR A 105 -15.00 -1.74 -12.08
N GLY A 106 -15.70 -0.98 -11.22
CA GLY A 106 -16.36 -1.51 -10.02
C GLY A 106 -15.42 -1.92 -8.88
N PHE A 107 -14.18 -1.42 -8.88
CA PHE A 107 -13.21 -1.71 -7.82
C PHE A 107 -13.24 -0.69 -6.68
N SER A 108 -13.57 0.57 -6.95
CA SER A 108 -13.59 1.61 -5.92
C SER A 108 -14.99 1.89 -5.39
N ASN A 109 -15.18 1.71 -4.09
CA ASN A 109 -16.33 2.14 -3.31
C ASN A 109 -16.02 3.42 -2.52
N MET A 110 -14.86 4.02 -2.76
CA MET A 110 -14.38 5.20 -2.04
C MET A 110 -15.32 6.38 -2.23
N THR A 111 -15.74 6.99 -1.13
CA THR A 111 -16.46 8.27 -1.13
C THR A 111 -15.48 9.44 -0.97
N PRO A 112 -15.80 10.65 -1.48
CA PRO A 112 -14.93 11.82 -1.28
C PRO A 112 -14.65 12.12 0.20
N ALA A 113 -15.66 12.00 1.07
CA ALA A 113 -15.51 12.23 2.49
C ALA A 113 -14.54 11.22 3.14
N LEU A 114 -14.65 9.93 2.79
CA LEU A 114 -13.76 8.89 3.27
C LEU A 114 -12.34 9.09 2.75
N TYR A 115 -12.19 9.45 1.48
CA TYR A 115 -10.89 9.78 0.87
C TYR A 115 -10.18 10.91 1.62
N ILE A 116 -10.87 12.01 1.88
CA ILE A 116 -10.33 13.16 2.61
C ILE A 116 -9.94 12.75 4.04
N LYS A 117 -10.82 12.02 4.74
CA LYS A 117 -10.55 11.54 6.10
C LYS A 117 -9.31 10.66 6.15
N ASP A 118 -9.19 9.71 5.24
CA ASP A 118 -8.05 8.79 5.19
C ASP A 118 -6.76 9.52 4.78
N THR A 119 -6.86 10.47 3.87
CA THR A 119 -5.75 11.34 3.46
C THR A 119 -5.22 12.17 4.62
N ILE A 120 -6.11 12.81 5.41
CA ILE A 120 -5.70 13.59 6.60
C ILE A 120 -4.99 12.70 7.62
N LYS A 121 -5.52 11.50 7.90
CA LYS A 121 -4.88 10.55 8.82
C LYS A 121 -3.50 10.11 8.32
N SER A 122 -3.40 9.76 7.03
CA SER A 122 -2.14 9.36 6.41
C SER A 122 -1.11 10.50 6.44
N ALA A 123 -1.52 11.72 6.09
CA ALA A 123 -0.67 12.91 6.14
C ALA A 123 -0.16 13.18 7.56
N PHE A 124 -1.03 13.11 8.56
CA PHE A 124 -0.64 13.26 9.96
C PHE A 124 0.42 12.22 10.38
N LEU A 125 0.19 10.95 10.06
CA LEU A 125 1.17 9.89 10.36
C LEU A 125 2.49 10.12 9.64
N THR A 126 2.44 10.46 8.35
CA THR A 126 3.64 10.72 7.54
C THR A 126 4.44 11.89 8.09
N ILE A 127 3.79 13.00 8.44
CA ILE A 127 4.46 14.18 9.00
C ILE A 127 5.06 13.86 10.37
N VAL A 128 4.31 13.24 11.27
CA VAL A 128 4.79 12.97 12.63
C VAL A 128 5.94 11.95 12.61
N PHE A 129 5.71 10.77 12.07
CA PHE A 129 6.75 9.72 12.07
C PHE A 129 7.89 10.05 11.11
N GLY A 130 7.59 10.63 9.94
CA GLY A 130 8.60 11.09 8.99
C GLY A 130 9.52 12.14 9.61
N SER A 131 8.97 13.13 10.33
CA SER A 131 9.77 14.15 11.01
C SER A 131 10.71 13.55 12.07
N LEU A 132 10.25 12.57 12.83
CA LEU A 132 11.10 11.88 13.81
C LEU A 132 12.24 11.13 13.13
N VAL A 133 11.98 10.46 12.02
CA VAL A 133 13.00 9.74 11.25
C VAL A 133 13.99 10.71 10.63
N ILE A 134 13.53 11.80 10.02
CA ILE A 134 14.37 12.82 9.41
C ILE A 134 15.24 13.48 10.49
N ALA A 135 14.66 13.84 11.63
CA ALA A 135 15.42 14.42 12.74
C ALA A 135 16.50 13.46 13.26
N GLY A 136 16.15 12.19 13.45
CA GLY A 136 17.09 11.16 13.92
C GLY A 136 18.26 10.94 12.97
N ILE A 137 18.00 10.77 11.68
CA ILE A 137 19.07 10.60 10.68
C ILE A 137 19.93 11.86 10.53
N SER A 138 19.32 13.06 10.56
CA SER A 138 20.04 14.32 10.51
C SER A 138 20.94 14.51 11.73
N TYR A 139 20.47 14.15 12.92
CA TYR A 139 21.25 14.18 14.13
C TYR A 139 22.46 13.23 14.05
N ILE A 140 22.26 12.02 13.52
CA ILE A 140 23.33 11.04 13.33
C ILE A 140 24.38 11.56 12.35
N ILE A 141 23.97 12.13 11.21
CA ILE A 141 24.87 12.67 10.19
C ILE A 141 25.73 13.81 10.77
N LEU A 142 25.15 14.67 11.59
CA LEU A 142 25.84 15.85 12.13
C LEU A 142 26.78 15.54 13.30
N ASN A 143 26.53 14.48 14.06
CA ASN A 143 27.21 14.25 15.33
C ASN A 143 28.17 13.03 15.35
N PHE A 144 28.08 12.13 14.36
CA PHE A 144 28.87 10.90 14.34
C PHE A 144 29.78 10.82 13.13
N PRO A 145 31.13 10.68 13.30
CA PRO A 145 32.03 10.50 12.16
C PRO A 145 31.71 9.29 11.29
N SER A 146 31.25 8.18 11.90
CA SER A 146 30.80 6.96 11.21
C SER A 146 29.29 6.95 11.02
N TRP A 147 28.70 8.09 10.61
CA TRP A 147 27.25 8.28 10.47
C TRP A 147 26.57 7.20 9.65
N TRP A 148 27.23 6.63 8.66
CA TRP A 148 26.67 5.60 7.79
C TRP A 148 26.40 4.27 8.52
N ILE A 149 27.24 3.90 9.54
CA ILE A 149 26.99 2.72 10.38
C ILE A 149 25.80 2.98 11.29
N PHE A 150 25.83 4.09 12.03
CA PHE A 150 24.75 4.44 12.95
C PHE A 150 23.44 4.71 12.21
N GLY A 151 23.51 5.36 11.04
CA GLY A 151 22.39 5.57 10.15
C GLY A 151 21.77 4.25 9.65
N PHE A 152 22.59 3.30 9.25
CA PHE A 152 22.11 1.96 8.86
C PHE A 152 21.39 1.27 10.02
N ILE A 153 21.98 1.24 11.21
CA ILE A 153 21.37 0.61 12.40
C ILE A 153 20.05 1.32 12.74
N PHE A 154 20.03 2.64 12.72
CA PHE A 154 18.84 3.44 12.99
C PHE A 154 17.72 3.14 12.00
N ILE A 155 18.00 3.20 10.70
CA ILE A 155 16.98 2.93 9.65
C ILE A 155 16.51 1.48 9.74
N PHE A 156 17.40 0.52 9.98
CA PHE A 156 17.01 -0.88 10.18
C PHE A 156 16.05 -1.03 11.37
N ALA A 157 16.38 -0.40 12.51
CA ALA A 157 15.51 -0.41 13.69
C ALA A 157 14.13 0.23 13.39
N VAL A 158 14.12 1.36 12.65
CA VAL A 158 12.88 2.02 12.22
C VAL A 158 12.04 1.10 11.31
N ILE A 159 12.66 0.41 10.35
CA ILE A 159 11.95 -0.55 9.48
C ILE A 159 11.32 -1.67 10.32
N VAL A 160 12.06 -2.27 11.24
CA VAL A 160 11.53 -3.31 12.14
C VAL A 160 10.37 -2.76 12.96
N LEU A 161 10.54 -1.57 13.56
CA LEU A 161 9.50 -0.91 14.37
C LEU A 161 8.23 -0.64 13.55
N ILE A 162 8.36 -0.11 12.34
CA ILE A 162 7.22 0.15 11.45
C ILE A 162 6.49 -1.16 11.14
N ASN A 163 7.22 -2.23 10.79
CA ASN A 163 6.60 -3.54 10.50
C ASN A 163 5.85 -4.12 11.72
N MET A 164 6.33 -3.88 12.92
CA MET A 164 5.64 -4.29 14.15
C MET A 164 4.40 -3.44 14.45
N LEU A 165 4.49 -2.12 14.26
CA LEU A 165 3.43 -1.18 14.61
C LEU A 165 2.37 -1.04 13.53
N TYR A 166 2.72 -1.25 12.26
CA TYR A 166 1.82 -1.05 11.11
C TYR A 166 0.46 -1.76 11.26
N PRO A 167 0.40 -3.06 11.63
CA PRO A 167 -0.89 -3.72 11.83
C PRO A 167 -1.74 -3.05 12.91
N LEU A 168 -1.12 -2.65 14.02
CA LEU A 168 -1.82 -2.01 15.15
C LEU A 168 -2.36 -0.62 14.80
N ILE A 169 -1.59 0.15 14.05
CA ILE A 169 -1.98 1.50 13.60
C ILE A 169 -3.11 1.38 12.57
N ARG A 170 -2.97 0.49 11.60
CA ARG A 170 -3.97 0.26 10.57
C ARG A 170 -5.32 -0.13 11.16
N ASP A 171 -5.33 -1.09 12.10
CA ASP A 171 -6.52 -1.57 12.77
C ASP A 171 -7.31 -0.46 13.50
N LYS A 172 -6.58 0.44 14.16
CA LYS A 172 -7.20 1.49 14.96
C LYS A 172 -7.61 2.72 14.16
N MET A 173 -6.90 3.01 13.08
CA MET A 173 -7.04 4.28 12.37
C MET A 173 -7.84 4.18 11.07
N PHE A 174 -7.70 3.10 10.32
CA PHE A 174 -8.24 3.02 8.97
C PHE A 174 -9.37 2.00 8.83
N ASP A 175 -9.18 0.81 9.34
CA ASP A 175 -10.09 -0.31 9.14
C ASP A 175 -10.68 -0.76 10.48
N LYS A 176 -11.86 -1.36 10.42
CA LYS A 176 -12.47 -1.99 11.58
C LYS A 176 -12.16 -3.48 11.52
N PHE A 177 -11.30 -3.93 12.43
CA PHE A 177 -10.96 -5.33 12.60
C PHE A 177 -11.87 -5.96 13.64
N GLU A 178 -12.51 -7.06 13.26
CA GLU A 178 -13.33 -7.88 14.16
C GLU A 178 -12.83 -9.33 14.08
N LYS A 179 -12.97 -10.08 15.17
CA LYS A 179 -12.78 -11.53 15.08
C LYS A 179 -13.78 -12.10 14.09
N LEU A 180 -13.36 -13.12 13.36
CA LEU A 180 -14.26 -13.81 12.43
C LEU A 180 -15.47 -14.33 13.20
N LYS A 181 -16.68 -13.98 12.76
CA LYS A 181 -17.94 -14.38 13.42
C LYS A 181 -18.41 -15.77 13.03
N ASP A 182 -17.98 -16.24 11.88
CA ASP A 182 -18.30 -17.58 11.37
C ASP A 182 -17.38 -18.61 12.03
N VAL A 183 -17.93 -19.29 13.03
CA VAL A 183 -17.20 -20.28 13.85
C VAL A 183 -16.76 -21.48 13.02
N GLU A 184 -17.62 -21.96 12.09
CA GLU A 184 -17.29 -23.09 11.22
C GLU A 184 -16.13 -22.76 10.30
N LEU A 185 -16.13 -21.58 9.70
CA LEU A 185 -15.04 -21.11 8.86
C LEU A 185 -13.75 -20.91 9.67
N GLU A 186 -13.85 -20.34 10.86
CA GLU A 186 -12.69 -20.15 11.75
C GLU A 186 -12.04 -21.48 12.12
N GLU A 187 -12.83 -22.51 12.46
CA GLU A 187 -12.32 -23.86 12.76
C GLU A 187 -11.61 -24.50 11.57
N LYS A 188 -12.21 -24.40 10.37
CA LYS A 188 -11.60 -24.92 9.13
C LYS A 188 -10.28 -24.22 8.82
N ILE A 189 -10.22 -22.88 8.98
CA ILE A 189 -8.99 -22.12 8.78
C ILE A 189 -7.94 -22.53 9.81
N ASN A 190 -8.29 -22.64 11.08
CA ASN A 190 -7.36 -23.04 12.13
C ASN A 190 -6.80 -24.45 11.90
N SER A 191 -7.62 -25.39 11.38
CA SER A 191 -7.17 -26.73 10.98
C SER A 191 -6.13 -26.65 9.86
N LEU A 192 -6.40 -25.87 8.81
CA LEU A 192 -5.47 -25.65 7.71
C LEU A 192 -4.14 -25.02 8.18
N LEU A 193 -4.20 -24.02 9.06
CA LEU A 193 -3.02 -23.37 9.64
C LEU A 193 -2.16 -24.36 10.44
N LYS A 194 -2.82 -25.25 11.20
CA LYS A 194 -2.15 -26.28 11.99
C LYS A 194 -1.42 -27.30 11.10
N GLU A 195 -2.04 -27.74 10.01
CA GLU A 195 -1.44 -28.68 9.05
C GLU A 195 -0.14 -28.15 8.42
N VAL A 196 -0.07 -26.84 8.16
CA VAL A 196 1.14 -26.19 7.62
C VAL A 196 2.11 -25.72 8.70
N GLY A 197 1.78 -25.85 9.98
CA GLY A 197 2.61 -25.39 11.10
C GLY A 197 2.63 -23.88 11.29
N PHE A 198 1.62 -23.15 10.75
CA PHE A 198 1.51 -21.70 10.92
C PHE A 198 0.86 -21.37 12.27
N LYS A 199 1.62 -20.72 13.16
CA LYS A 199 1.11 -20.27 14.45
C LYS A 199 0.44 -18.91 14.27
N SER A 200 -0.89 -18.85 14.47
CA SER A 200 -1.68 -17.62 14.38
C SER A 200 -2.24 -17.20 15.74
N SER A 201 -2.34 -15.91 15.99
CA SER A 201 -3.05 -15.34 17.14
C SER A 201 -4.57 -15.25 16.93
N GLY A 202 -5.05 -15.61 15.74
CA GLY A 202 -6.47 -15.67 15.39
C GLY A 202 -6.76 -15.28 13.94
N VAL A 203 -8.04 -15.45 13.57
CA VAL A 203 -8.59 -15.08 12.26
C VAL A 203 -9.48 -13.85 12.44
N PHE A 204 -9.25 -12.84 11.62
CA PHE A 204 -9.95 -11.57 11.68
C PHE A 204 -10.60 -11.25 10.35
N SER A 205 -11.72 -10.56 10.39
CA SER A 205 -12.33 -9.89 9.25
C SER A 205 -12.08 -8.38 9.28
N VAL A 206 -11.99 -7.77 8.11
CA VAL A 206 -11.78 -6.32 7.96
C VAL A 206 -12.81 -5.74 6.99
N ASP A 207 -13.37 -4.57 7.31
CA ASP A 207 -14.37 -3.85 6.52
C ASP A 207 -13.75 -3.11 5.31
N ALA A 208 -13.07 -3.87 4.45
CA ALA A 208 -12.39 -3.34 3.27
C ALA A 208 -13.36 -2.86 2.20
N SER A 209 -14.57 -3.45 2.14
CA SER A 209 -15.61 -3.17 1.15
C SER A 209 -16.00 -1.69 1.06
N LYS A 210 -15.85 -0.94 2.14
CA LYS A 210 -16.12 0.52 2.14
C LYS A 210 -15.17 1.32 1.25
N ARG A 211 -14.02 0.75 0.89
CA ARG A 211 -13.00 1.38 0.03
C ARG A 211 -12.82 0.66 -1.28
N ASP A 212 -12.68 -0.66 -1.23
CA ASP A 212 -12.31 -1.50 -2.35
C ASP A 212 -13.18 -2.77 -2.38
N SER A 213 -13.68 -3.12 -3.54
CA SER A 213 -14.51 -4.33 -3.73
C SER A 213 -13.68 -5.55 -4.19
N ARG A 214 -12.36 -5.41 -4.31
CA ARG A 214 -11.48 -6.54 -4.66
C ARG A 214 -11.43 -7.55 -3.53
N LEU A 215 -11.36 -8.82 -3.93
CA LEU A 215 -11.21 -9.94 -3.00
C LEU A 215 -9.75 -9.98 -2.54
N ASN A 216 -9.55 -10.01 -1.23
CA ASN A 216 -8.19 -10.14 -0.69
C ASN A 216 -8.19 -10.79 0.70
N ALA A 217 -7.06 -11.45 1.00
CA ALA A 217 -6.71 -11.92 2.32
C ALA A 217 -5.21 -11.75 2.50
N TYR A 218 -4.74 -11.62 3.73
CA TYR A 218 -3.31 -11.55 3.98
C TYR A 218 -2.95 -12.11 5.35
N PHE A 219 -1.69 -12.52 5.45
CA PHE A 219 -1.06 -12.91 6.70
C PHE A 219 -0.22 -11.74 7.21
N GLY A 220 -0.50 -11.28 8.43
CA GLY A 220 0.19 -10.13 9.02
C GLY A 220 0.73 -10.40 10.40
N GLY A 221 1.66 -9.53 10.86
CA GLY A 221 2.29 -9.65 12.18
C GLY A 221 3.59 -10.45 12.17
N LEU A 222 4.34 -10.36 13.28
CA LEU A 222 5.62 -11.04 13.48
C LEU A 222 5.56 -11.90 14.77
N GLY A 223 6.19 -13.07 14.75
CA GLY A 223 6.27 -13.93 15.92
C GLY A 223 4.89 -14.32 16.45
N SER A 224 4.60 -14.01 17.71
CA SER A 224 3.33 -14.30 18.38
C SER A 224 2.14 -13.45 17.94
N THR A 225 2.38 -12.37 17.18
CA THR A 225 1.32 -11.48 16.67
C THR A 225 0.85 -11.85 15.27
N LYS A 226 1.35 -12.93 14.69
CA LYS A 226 0.90 -13.44 13.38
C LYS A 226 -0.60 -13.69 13.39
N ARG A 227 -1.29 -13.23 12.37
CA ARG A 227 -2.75 -13.38 12.23
C ARG A 227 -3.16 -13.53 10.77
N VAL A 228 -4.31 -14.12 10.57
CA VAL A 228 -4.98 -14.19 9.26
C VAL A 228 -6.01 -13.08 9.20
N VAL A 229 -6.00 -12.30 8.12
CA VAL A 229 -6.96 -11.22 7.90
C VAL A 229 -7.68 -11.45 6.58
N LEU A 230 -9.00 -11.55 6.66
CA LEU A 230 -9.91 -11.74 5.53
C LEU A 230 -10.64 -10.43 5.25
N PHE A 231 -10.72 -10.03 4.00
CA PHE A 231 -11.59 -8.93 3.61
C PHE A 231 -13.06 -9.40 3.66
N ASP A 232 -13.94 -8.55 4.14
CA ASP A 232 -15.39 -8.78 4.13
C ASP A 232 -15.90 -9.14 2.72
N THR A 233 -15.36 -8.50 1.69
CA THR A 233 -15.63 -8.80 0.27
C THR A 233 -15.30 -10.25 -0.11
N LEU A 234 -14.26 -10.84 0.48
CA LEU A 234 -13.87 -12.23 0.22
C LEU A 234 -14.84 -13.20 0.90
N ILE A 235 -15.20 -12.91 2.16
CA ILE A 235 -16.12 -13.73 2.97
C ILE A 235 -17.51 -13.76 2.34
N GLU A 236 -17.99 -12.63 1.79
CA GLU A 236 -19.31 -12.50 1.19
C GLU A 236 -19.43 -13.20 -0.17
N LYS A 237 -18.36 -13.29 -0.94
CA LYS A 237 -18.38 -13.75 -2.33
C LYS A 237 -17.91 -15.18 -2.55
N LEU A 238 -17.17 -15.75 -1.64
CA LEU A 238 -16.63 -17.11 -1.77
C LEU A 238 -17.32 -18.07 -0.81
N THR A 239 -17.49 -19.30 -1.24
CA THR A 239 -17.82 -20.41 -0.35
C THR A 239 -16.64 -20.72 0.56
N HIS A 240 -16.88 -21.39 1.70
CA HIS A 240 -15.83 -21.80 2.62
C HIS A 240 -14.70 -22.57 1.93
N ASN A 241 -15.05 -23.49 1.01
CA ASN A 241 -14.04 -24.29 0.30
C ASN A 241 -13.19 -23.46 -0.66
N GLU A 242 -13.79 -22.50 -1.38
CA GLU A 242 -13.05 -21.59 -2.25
C GLU A 242 -12.12 -20.69 -1.44
N LEU A 243 -12.60 -20.17 -0.31
CA LEU A 243 -11.80 -19.35 0.59
C LEU A 243 -10.62 -20.14 1.17
N LEU A 244 -10.84 -21.39 1.61
CA LEU A 244 -9.77 -22.28 2.06
C LEU A 244 -8.75 -22.58 0.96
N ALA A 245 -9.19 -22.72 -0.30
CA ALA A 245 -8.28 -22.93 -1.43
C ALA A 245 -7.39 -21.68 -1.65
N VAL A 246 -7.94 -20.46 -1.55
CA VAL A 246 -7.16 -19.21 -1.63
C VAL A 246 -6.14 -19.14 -0.48
N LEU A 247 -6.56 -19.39 0.75
CA LEU A 247 -5.66 -19.41 1.90
C LEU A 247 -4.59 -20.49 1.80
N GLY A 248 -4.95 -21.66 1.29
CA GLY A 248 -4.01 -22.76 1.04
C GLY A 248 -2.93 -22.38 0.03
N HIS A 249 -3.30 -21.63 -1.02
CA HIS A 249 -2.34 -21.09 -1.97
C HIS A 249 -1.34 -20.12 -1.30
N GLU A 250 -1.84 -19.16 -0.54
CA GLU A 250 -1.02 -18.19 0.20
C GLU A 250 -0.11 -18.87 1.24
N LEU A 251 -0.63 -19.87 1.95
CA LEU A 251 0.16 -20.66 2.90
C LEU A 251 1.22 -21.52 2.19
N GLY A 252 0.96 -21.94 0.96
CA GLY A 252 1.94 -22.63 0.12
C GLY A 252 3.18 -21.77 -0.12
N HIS A 253 3.01 -20.48 -0.36
CA HIS A 253 4.13 -19.53 -0.44
C HIS A 253 4.88 -19.43 0.90
N PHE A 254 4.17 -19.42 2.02
CA PHE A 254 4.81 -19.38 3.34
C PHE A 254 5.64 -20.64 3.65
N LYS A 255 5.19 -21.81 3.20
CA LYS A 255 5.86 -23.08 3.50
C LYS A 255 7.05 -23.36 2.60
N ASN A 256 7.00 -22.92 1.36
CA ASN A 256 7.97 -23.27 0.32
C ASN A 256 8.88 -22.10 -0.10
N GLY A 257 8.67 -20.90 0.40
CA GLY A 257 9.39 -19.70 0.00
C GLY A 257 10.18 -19.07 1.03
#